data_e35d44fffa2a049c2a0eefc699b8086f
#
_entry.id   e35d44fffa2a049c2a0eefc699b8086f
#
_cell.length_a   1.000
_cell.length_b   1.000
_cell.length_c   1.000
_cell.angle_alpha   90.00
_cell.angle_beta   90.00
_cell.angle_gamma   90.00
#
_symmetry.space_group_name_H-M   'P 1'
#
loop_
_entity.id
_entity.type
_entity.pdbx_description
1 polymer ?
#
loop_
_entity_poly.entity_id
_entity_poly.type
_entity_poly.pdbx_seq_one_letter_code
_entity_poly.pdbx_strand_id
1 'polypeptide(L)'
;MTLLFVFSVAVAALLVAGFLYQCIGGSLDRRRYTGTGRWVEIERGRRLYVVEKGSGGPSVLFEAGIAATNLNWHHIQETVSRFTSTASYDRSGLGWSSPSSTVRTPGNIAAELHIMLQSAGIKPPYILVGHSFGGLVVRRYAVTYPEDVAGVVLIDPMRCEEWPPLNPAKQSMIDRGKKLSGYAIPIAHFGLARLAATSLLCRSGRISGHLAGAAGVGGLHVLKRVTEEVGKMPREVWPIVAAHWSRPSYYAGMQRHVEAVPETVREMEDADPIREIPVLLLTPGKSTPLSDLCLDQIGDNVRQVIASASAHWIHLDEPGLVVDSIREMVTAATPAEILITI
;
A
#
# COMPACT_ATOMS: atom_id res chain seq x y z
N MET A 1 15.93 -32.72 36.23
CA MET A 1 14.49 -32.58 35.97
C MET A 1 13.94 -31.23 36.42
N THR A 2 14.20 -30.75 37.62
CA THR A 2 13.62 -29.52 38.20
C THR A 2 13.99 -28.25 37.41
N LEU A 3 15.24 -28.11 36.96
CA LEU A 3 15.70 -26.90 36.22
C LEU A 3 15.04 -26.77 34.83
N LEU A 4 14.91 -27.87 34.11
CA LEU A 4 14.23 -27.93 32.81
C LEU A 4 12.73 -27.61 32.93
N PHE A 5 12.10 -28.11 34.01
CA PHE A 5 10.70 -27.80 34.30
C PHE A 5 10.49 -26.32 34.60
N VAL A 6 11.33 -25.74 35.49
CA VAL A 6 11.26 -24.28 35.79
C VAL A 6 11.49 -23.43 34.54
N PHE A 7 12.48 -23.79 33.71
CA PHE A 7 12.75 -23.11 32.46
C PHE A 7 11.54 -23.18 31.51
N SER A 8 10.93 -24.37 31.35
CA SER A 8 9.76 -24.54 30.49
C SER A 8 8.56 -23.72 30.98
N VAL A 9 8.31 -23.66 32.26
CA VAL A 9 7.24 -22.84 32.86
C VAL A 9 7.51 -21.35 32.64
N ALA A 10 8.76 -20.90 32.81
CA ALA A 10 9.13 -19.50 32.57
C ALA A 10 8.92 -19.12 31.09
N VAL A 11 9.33 -19.97 30.15
CA VAL A 11 9.11 -19.74 28.71
C VAL A 11 7.62 -19.69 28.38
N ALA A 12 6.82 -20.64 28.91
CA ALA A 12 5.38 -20.64 28.72
C ALA A 12 4.71 -19.35 29.26
N ALA A 13 5.12 -18.91 30.45
CA ALA A 13 4.62 -17.67 31.05
C ALA A 13 4.95 -16.43 30.18
N LEU A 14 6.17 -16.36 29.66
CA LEU A 14 6.57 -15.27 28.73
C LEU A 14 5.77 -15.28 27.44
N LEU A 15 5.51 -16.45 26.85
CA LEU A 15 4.69 -16.57 25.65
C LEU A 15 3.25 -16.12 25.90
N VAL A 16 2.65 -16.54 27.00
CA VAL A 16 1.30 -16.12 27.42
C VAL A 16 1.25 -14.60 27.65
N ALA A 17 2.22 -14.05 28.38
CA ALA A 17 2.30 -12.61 28.62
C ALA A 17 2.45 -11.82 27.31
N GLY A 18 3.30 -12.27 26.40
CA GLY A 18 3.48 -11.68 25.08
C GLY A 18 2.22 -11.72 24.22
N PHE A 19 1.51 -12.85 24.22
CA PHE A 19 0.22 -13.01 23.54
C PHE A 19 -0.84 -12.06 24.10
N LEU A 20 -0.99 -11.98 25.42
CA LEU A 20 -1.92 -11.04 26.07
C LEU A 20 -1.57 -9.59 25.77
N TYR A 21 -0.28 -9.24 25.83
CA TYR A 21 0.21 -7.91 25.46
C TYR A 21 -0.18 -7.56 24.01
N GLN A 22 -0.03 -8.51 23.08
CA GLN A 22 -0.44 -8.31 21.68
C GLN A 22 -1.95 -8.14 21.54
N CYS A 23 -2.76 -8.98 22.18
CA CYS A 23 -4.22 -8.92 22.09
C CYS A 23 -4.76 -7.62 22.68
N ILE A 24 -4.31 -7.24 23.87
CA ILE A 24 -4.71 -5.99 24.54
C ILE A 24 -4.27 -4.78 23.69
N GLY A 25 -2.99 -4.73 23.31
CA GLY A 25 -2.44 -3.65 22.50
C GLY A 25 -3.16 -3.51 21.16
N GLY A 26 -3.44 -4.61 20.47
CA GLY A 26 -4.18 -4.59 19.20
C GLY A 26 -5.63 -4.10 19.34
N SER A 27 -6.29 -4.40 20.47
CA SER A 27 -7.63 -3.88 20.76
C SER A 27 -7.60 -2.37 21.04
N LEU A 28 -6.61 -1.90 21.81
CA LEU A 28 -6.44 -0.48 22.12
C LEU A 28 -6.10 0.33 20.86
N ASP A 29 -5.20 -0.16 20.02
CA ASP A 29 -4.85 0.48 18.75
C ASP A 29 -6.07 0.65 17.84
N ARG A 30 -6.87 -0.41 17.71
CA ARG A 30 -8.09 -0.35 16.92
C ARG A 30 -9.05 0.73 17.43
N ARG A 31 -9.25 0.82 18.73
CA ARG A 31 -10.10 1.86 19.34
C ARG A 31 -9.54 3.27 19.11
N ARG A 32 -8.21 3.40 19.18
CA ARG A 32 -7.53 4.70 19.13
C ARG A 32 -7.40 5.26 17.73
N TYR A 33 -7.16 4.40 16.72
CA TYR A 33 -6.66 4.85 15.42
C TYR A 33 -7.62 4.62 14.24
N THR A 34 -8.81 4.10 14.46
CA THR A 34 -9.77 3.86 13.37
C THR A 34 -10.86 4.94 13.24
N GLY A 35 -10.76 6.04 13.98
CA GLY A 35 -11.77 7.09 13.99
C GLY A 35 -11.82 7.98 12.74
N THR A 36 -10.80 7.90 11.85
CA THR A 36 -10.73 8.75 10.64
C THR A 36 -11.34 8.10 9.40
N GLY A 37 -11.69 6.82 9.46
CA GLY A 37 -12.28 6.09 8.35
C GLY A 37 -13.44 5.22 8.80
N ARG A 38 -13.96 4.45 7.86
CA ARG A 38 -15.06 3.49 8.10
C ARG A 38 -14.78 2.14 7.47
N TRP A 39 -15.45 1.09 7.96
CA TRP A 39 -15.44 -0.22 7.34
C TRP A 39 -16.59 -0.33 6.34
N VAL A 40 -16.26 -0.72 5.12
CA VAL A 40 -17.20 -1.01 4.05
C VAL A 40 -17.26 -2.52 3.85
N GLU A 41 -18.43 -3.11 3.96
CA GLU A 41 -18.63 -4.54 3.72
C GLU A 41 -18.62 -4.82 2.21
N ILE A 42 -17.71 -5.69 1.77
CA ILE A 42 -17.56 -6.08 0.36
C ILE A 42 -18.08 -7.51 0.11
N GLU A 43 -18.23 -8.27 1.17
CA GLU A 43 -18.76 -9.62 1.19
C GLU A 43 -19.17 -9.94 2.63
N ARG A 44 -20.10 -10.89 2.83
CA ARG A 44 -20.57 -11.25 4.17
C ARG A 44 -19.42 -11.52 5.16
N GLY A 45 -19.31 -10.65 6.16
CA GLY A 45 -18.28 -10.71 7.20
C GLY A 45 -16.90 -10.24 6.78
N ARG A 46 -16.70 -9.77 5.54
CA ARG A 46 -15.44 -9.24 5.03
C ARG A 46 -15.56 -7.75 4.72
N ARG A 47 -14.72 -6.93 5.36
CA ARG A 47 -14.79 -5.46 5.30
C ARG A 47 -13.45 -4.86 4.96
N LEU A 48 -13.46 -3.83 4.11
CA LEU A 48 -12.31 -2.98 3.86
C LEU A 48 -12.41 -1.69 4.67
N TYR A 49 -11.29 -1.22 5.16
CA TYR A 49 -11.20 0.07 5.85
C TYR A 49 -10.91 1.16 4.83
N VAL A 50 -11.77 2.17 4.80
CA VAL A 50 -11.74 3.26 3.82
C VAL A 50 -11.67 4.59 4.54
N VAL A 51 -10.85 5.51 4.04
CA VAL A 51 -10.74 6.90 4.49
C VAL A 51 -11.18 7.82 3.37
N GLU A 52 -12.28 8.51 3.57
CA GLU A 52 -12.84 9.48 2.63
C GLU A 52 -12.61 10.90 3.14
N LYS A 53 -12.25 11.81 2.24
CA LYS A 53 -12.08 13.24 2.55
C LYS A 53 -12.50 14.10 1.36
N GLY A 54 -12.84 15.35 1.64
CA GLY A 54 -13.24 16.32 0.64
C GLY A 54 -14.65 16.11 0.11
N SER A 55 -15.00 16.85 -0.92
CA SER A 55 -16.30 16.81 -1.58
C SER A 55 -16.19 17.30 -3.01
N GLY A 56 -17.21 17.04 -3.84
CA GLY A 56 -17.19 17.34 -5.27
C GLY A 56 -16.67 16.14 -6.09
N GLY A 57 -16.49 16.32 -7.36
CA GLY A 57 -16.03 15.30 -8.31
C GLY A 57 -15.14 15.88 -9.38
N PRO A 58 -14.43 15.02 -10.12
CA PRO A 58 -14.37 13.55 -10.02
C PRO A 58 -13.71 13.07 -8.72
N SER A 59 -14.09 11.84 -8.26
CA SER A 59 -13.50 11.28 -7.05
C SER A 59 -12.09 10.73 -7.30
N VAL A 60 -11.11 11.11 -6.48
CA VAL A 60 -9.74 10.61 -6.57
C VAL A 60 -9.55 9.39 -5.67
N LEU A 61 -9.15 8.26 -6.25
CA LEU A 61 -8.91 7.00 -5.55
C LEU A 61 -7.42 6.72 -5.46
N PHE A 62 -6.94 6.43 -4.25
CA PHE A 62 -5.54 6.15 -4.00
C PHE A 62 -5.30 4.66 -3.75
N GLU A 63 -4.44 4.06 -4.59
CA GLU A 63 -4.02 2.66 -4.51
C GLU A 63 -2.54 2.56 -4.14
N ALA A 64 -2.25 1.97 -2.98
CA ALA A 64 -0.91 1.94 -2.41
C ALA A 64 -0.01 0.86 -3.05
N GLY A 65 1.30 0.95 -2.81
CA GLY A 65 2.28 -0.07 -3.20
C GLY A 65 2.08 -1.42 -2.49
N ILE A 66 2.88 -2.41 -2.83
CA ILE A 66 2.85 -3.72 -2.17
C ILE A 66 3.14 -3.54 -0.67
N ALA A 67 2.40 -4.22 0.21
CA ALA A 67 2.52 -4.13 1.66
C ALA A 67 2.29 -2.72 2.27
N ALA A 68 1.99 -1.70 1.47
CA ALA A 68 1.63 -0.36 1.95
C ALA A 68 0.12 -0.27 2.29
N THR A 69 -0.25 0.78 3.02
CA THR A 69 -1.62 1.04 3.49
C THR A 69 -2.08 2.44 3.05
N ASN A 70 -3.32 2.80 3.34
CA ASN A 70 -3.85 4.14 3.09
C ASN A 70 -2.95 5.26 3.66
N LEU A 71 -2.17 4.97 4.71
CA LEU A 71 -1.31 5.95 5.39
C LEU A 71 -0.23 6.54 4.50
N ASN A 72 0.21 5.82 3.46
CA ASN A 72 1.17 6.34 2.48
C ASN A 72 0.62 7.54 1.72
N TRP A 73 -0.70 7.67 1.63
CA TRP A 73 -1.40 8.75 0.96
C TRP A 73 -1.82 9.89 1.88
N HIS A 74 -1.59 9.78 3.19
CA HIS A 74 -2.11 10.71 4.20
C HIS A 74 -1.90 12.18 3.80
N HIS A 75 -0.67 12.58 3.47
CA HIS A 75 -0.34 13.96 3.11
C HIS A 75 -0.93 14.38 1.76
N ILE A 76 -0.85 13.52 0.75
CA ILE A 76 -1.42 13.78 -0.58
C ILE A 76 -2.94 13.89 -0.48
N GLN A 77 -3.59 12.93 0.17
CA GLN A 77 -5.03 12.92 0.34
C GLN A 77 -5.53 14.16 1.08
N GLU A 78 -4.84 14.61 2.13
CA GLU A 78 -5.18 15.83 2.86
C GLU A 78 -5.15 17.06 1.95
N THR A 79 -4.17 17.13 1.06
CA THR A 79 -4.03 18.27 0.14
C THR A 79 -5.04 18.20 -1.01
N VAL A 80 -5.22 17.04 -1.62
CA VAL A 80 -6.16 16.82 -2.73
C VAL A 80 -7.61 16.99 -2.29
N SER A 81 -7.94 16.59 -1.07
CA SER A 81 -9.29 16.72 -0.51
C SER A 81 -9.79 18.17 -0.38
N ARG A 82 -8.92 19.15 -0.53
CA ARG A 82 -9.29 20.58 -0.51
C ARG A 82 -9.96 21.04 -1.80
N PHE A 83 -9.86 20.27 -2.89
CA PHE A 83 -10.42 20.67 -4.18
C PHE A 83 -11.28 19.58 -4.87
N THR A 84 -11.32 18.36 -4.32
CA THR A 84 -12.21 17.29 -4.81
C THR A 84 -12.45 16.23 -3.74
N SER A 85 -13.39 15.31 -3.98
CA SER A 85 -13.57 14.14 -3.11
C SER A 85 -12.43 13.13 -3.33
N THR A 86 -12.03 12.47 -2.24
CA THR A 86 -10.93 11.51 -2.25
C THR A 86 -11.27 10.28 -1.42
N ALA A 87 -10.76 9.13 -1.84
CA ALA A 87 -10.78 7.92 -1.04
C ALA A 87 -9.43 7.20 -1.10
N SER A 88 -8.96 6.74 0.05
CA SER A 88 -7.87 5.79 0.19
C SER A 88 -8.34 4.61 1.03
N TYR A 89 -7.76 3.44 0.87
CA TYR A 89 -8.22 2.27 1.58
C TYR A 89 -7.08 1.30 1.91
N ASP A 90 -7.35 0.41 2.84
CA ASP A 90 -6.45 -0.70 3.14
C ASP A 90 -6.91 -1.92 2.35
N ARG A 91 -6.03 -2.49 1.52
CA ARG A 91 -6.31 -3.76 0.83
C ARG A 91 -6.55 -4.89 1.81
N SER A 92 -7.33 -5.89 1.39
CA SER A 92 -7.60 -7.08 2.19
C SER A 92 -6.31 -7.67 2.79
N GLY A 93 -6.31 -7.86 4.10
CA GLY A 93 -5.20 -8.39 4.90
C GLY A 93 -4.18 -7.35 5.36
N LEU A 94 -4.24 -6.12 4.84
CA LEU A 94 -3.36 -5.02 5.27
C LEU A 94 -4.11 -4.02 6.15
N GLY A 95 -3.36 -3.18 6.86
CA GLY A 95 -3.90 -2.14 7.72
C GLY A 95 -5.00 -2.64 8.65
N TRP A 96 -6.19 -2.04 8.57
CA TRP A 96 -7.35 -2.42 9.38
C TRP A 96 -8.33 -3.35 8.66
N SER A 97 -8.12 -3.65 7.38
CA SER A 97 -9.01 -4.47 6.55
C SER A 97 -9.00 -5.95 6.93
N SER A 98 -10.11 -6.62 6.64
CA SER A 98 -10.25 -8.06 6.80
C SER A 98 -9.33 -8.83 5.85
N PRO A 99 -8.83 -10.01 6.21
CA PRO A 99 -8.07 -10.84 5.28
C PRO A 99 -8.95 -11.34 4.13
N SER A 100 -8.31 -11.74 3.02
CA SER A 100 -8.95 -12.41 1.88
C SER A 100 -8.36 -13.80 1.69
N SER A 101 -9.16 -14.73 1.18
CA SER A 101 -8.73 -16.04 0.72
C SER A 101 -8.33 -16.04 -0.76
N THR A 102 -8.75 -15.02 -1.54
CA THR A 102 -8.42 -14.91 -2.96
C THR A 102 -6.96 -14.57 -3.19
N VAL A 103 -6.40 -15.05 -4.30
CA VAL A 103 -5.04 -14.70 -4.73
C VAL A 103 -4.96 -13.19 -4.95
N ARG A 104 -3.86 -12.57 -4.53
CA ARG A 104 -3.73 -11.12 -4.51
C ARG A 104 -3.19 -10.57 -5.83
N THR A 105 -3.78 -10.98 -6.96
CA THR A 105 -3.48 -10.43 -8.29
C THR A 105 -4.15 -9.06 -8.49
N PRO A 106 -3.65 -8.23 -9.42
CA PRO A 106 -4.28 -6.95 -9.75
C PRO A 106 -5.75 -7.05 -10.10
N GLY A 107 -6.17 -8.08 -10.86
CA GLY A 107 -7.56 -8.29 -11.24
C GLY A 107 -8.47 -8.59 -10.06
N ASN A 108 -8.06 -9.48 -9.16
CA ASN A 108 -8.83 -9.78 -7.96
C ASN A 108 -8.93 -8.57 -7.02
N ILE A 109 -7.86 -7.77 -6.92
CA ILE A 109 -7.88 -6.55 -6.12
C ILE A 109 -8.74 -5.47 -6.78
N ALA A 110 -8.67 -5.30 -8.10
CA ALA A 110 -9.52 -4.36 -8.83
C ALA A 110 -11.01 -4.69 -8.68
N ALA A 111 -11.37 -5.98 -8.73
CA ALA A 111 -12.74 -6.42 -8.47
C ALA A 111 -13.19 -6.12 -7.04
N GLU A 112 -12.34 -6.37 -6.03
CA GLU A 112 -12.63 -6.00 -4.63
C GLU A 112 -12.78 -4.47 -4.47
N LEU A 113 -11.94 -3.69 -5.16
CA LEU A 113 -12.02 -2.23 -5.17
C LEU A 113 -13.34 -1.76 -5.77
N HIS A 114 -13.77 -2.34 -6.89
CA HIS A 114 -15.04 -1.99 -7.53
C HIS A 114 -16.23 -2.25 -6.60
N ILE A 115 -16.30 -3.43 -5.97
CA ILE A 115 -17.34 -3.76 -4.99
C ILE A 115 -17.30 -2.78 -3.80
N MET A 116 -16.10 -2.43 -3.32
CA MET A 116 -15.92 -1.49 -2.22
C MET A 116 -16.46 -0.11 -2.58
N LEU A 117 -16.17 0.40 -3.78
CA LEU A 117 -16.64 1.72 -4.24
C LEU A 117 -18.16 1.76 -4.33
N GLN A 118 -18.78 0.73 -4.91
CA GLN A 118 -20.24 0.61 -4.99
C GLN A 118 -20.86 0.54 -3.58
N SER A 119 -20.34 -0.33 -2.71
CA SER A 119 -20.84 -0.50 -1.34
C SER A 119 -20.62 0.74 -0.47
N ALA A 120 -19.58 1.51 -0.75
CA ALA A 120 -19.28 2.78 -0.08
C ALA A 120 -20.17 3.93 -0.57
N GLY A 121 -20.82 3.79 -1.73
CA GLY A 121 -21.57 4.85 -2.40
C GLY A 121 -20.68 5.94 -3.00
N ILE A 122 -19.39 5.63 -3.25
CA ILE A 122 -18.45 6.52 -3.94
C ILE A 122 -18.76 6.43 -5.44
N LYS A 123 -19.17 7.57 -6.01
CA LYS A 123 -19.69 7.60 -7.39
C LYS A 123 -18.59 7.89 -8.40
N PRO A 124 -18.63 7.29 -9.62
CA PRO A 124 -17.79 7.69 -10.73
C PRO A 124 -18.21 9.10 -11.23
N PRO A 125 -17.39 9.76 -12.08
CA PRO A 125 -16.13 9.25 -12.65
C PRO A 125 -14.97 9.32 -11.65
N TYR A 126 -14.02 8.38 -11.78
CA TYR A 126 -12.85 8.30 -10.92
C TYR A 126 -11.57 8.80 -11.59
N ILE A 127 -10.72 9.47 -10.82
CA ILE A 127 -9.29 9.60 -11.11
C ILE A 127 -8.56 8.57 -10.26
N LEU A 128 -7.94 7.58 -10.90
CA LEU A 128 -7.24 6.50 -10.23
C LEU A 128 -5.76 6.86 -10.06
N VAL A 129 -5.26 6.80 -8.84
CA VAL A 129 -3.85 7.11 -8.51
C VAL A 129 -3.20 5.87 -7.92
N GLY A 130 -2.22 5.29 -8.62
CA GLY A 130 -1.58 4.04 -8.20
C GLY A 130 -0.06 4.17 -8.09
N HIS A 131 0.51 3.75 -6.96
CA HIS A 131 1.96 3.68 -6.75
C HIS A 131 2.49 2.26 -6.84
N SER A 132 3.59 2.05 -7.57
CA SER A 132 4.30 0.75 -7.62
C SER A 132 3.35 -0.40 -8.01
N PHE A 133 3.18 -1.42 -7.18
CA PHE A 133 2.19 -2.49 -7.37
C PHE A 133 0.74 -1.96 -7.51
N GLY A 134 0.40 -0.88 -6.79
CA GLY A 134 -0.89 -0.22 -6.93
C GLY A 134 -1.15 0.33 -8.34
N GLY A 135 -0.07 0.69 -9.06
CA GLY A 135 -0.15 1.06 -10.47
C GLY A 135 -0.70 -0.06 -11.36
N LEU A 136 -0.38 -1.32 -11.07
CA LEU A 136 -0.94 -2.48 -11.79
C LEU A 136 -2.43 -2.67 -11.49
N VAL A 137 -2.82 -2.46 -10.23
CA VAL A 137 -4.23 -2.58 -9.81
C VAL A 137 -5.10 -1.54 -10.51
N VAL A 138 -4.67 -0.25 -10.53
CA VAL A 138 -5.44 0.80 -11.19
C VAL A 138 -5.45 0.66 -12.71
N ARG A 139 -4.36 0.16 -13.33
CA ARG A 139 -4.35 -0.22 -14.75
C ARG A 139 -5.40 -1.29 -15.03
N ARG A 140 -5.40 -2.35 -14.25
CA ARG A 140 -6.37 -3.44 -14.39
C ARG A 140 -7.80 -2.96 -14.16
N TYR A 141 -8.02 -2.07 -13.20
CA TYR A 141 -9.33 -1.45 -12.97
C TYR A 141 -9.79 -0.65 -14.20
N ALA A 142 -8.93 0.23 -14.72
CA ALA A 142 -9.26 1.09 -15.87
C ALA A 142 -9.58 0.29 -17.14
N VAL A 143 -8.91 -0.84 -17.36
CA VAL A 143 -9.21 -1.75 -18.48
C VAL A 143 -10.51 -2.53 -18.26
N THR A 144 -10.83 -2.89 -17.01
CA THR A 144 -12.01 -3.72 -16.69
C THR A 144 -13.29 -2.90 -16.56
N TYR A 145 -13.21 -1.66 -16.09
CA TYR A 145 -14.33 -0.74 -15.84
C TYR A 145 -14.04 0.64 -16.43
N PRO A 146 -13.81 0.75 -17.76
CA PRO A 146 -13.38 1.99 -18.39
C PRO A 146 -14.43 3.11 -18.27
N GLU A 147 -15.71 2.78 -18.23
CA GLU A 147 -16.83 3.72 -18.09
C GLU A 147 -16.83 4.48 -16.76
N ASP A 148 -16.19 3.92 -15.74
CA ASP A 148 -16.09 4.52 -14.40
C ASP A 148 -14.89 5.48 -14.28
N VAL A 149 -13.95 5.49 -15.26
CA VAL A 149 -12.63 6.13 -15.11
C VAL A 149 -12.47 7.33 -16.03
N ALA A 150 -12.23 8.49 -15.46
CA ALA A 150 -11.94 9.72 -16.19
C ALA A 150 -10.42 9.99 -16.38
N GLY A 151 -9.56 9.32 -15.63
CA GLY A 151 -8.11 9.47 -15.77
C GLY A 151 -7.33 8.59 -14.83
N VAL A 152 -6.06 8.36 -15.15
CA VAL A 152 -5.14 7.52 -14.37
C VAL A 152 -3.83 8.26 -14.12
N VAL A 153 -3.34 8.24 -12.87
CA VAL A 153 -2.01 8.73 -12.49
C VAL A 153 -1.20 7.54 -11.97
N LEU A 154 -0.18 7.16 -12.71
CA LEU A 154 0.74 6.07 -12.37
C LEU A 154 2.01 6.66 -11.77
N ILE A 155 2.36 6.25 -10.56
CA ILE A 155 3.52 6.73 -9.83
C ILE A 155 4.53 5.59 -9.72
N ASP A 156 5.58 5.61 -10.52
CA ASP A 156 6.60 4.58 -10.64
C ASP A 156 5.99 3.15 -10.56
N PRO A 157 5.08 2.80 -11.48
CA PRO A 157 4.37 1.53 -11.44
C PRO A 157 5.35 0.37 -11.54
N MET A 158 5.04 -0.75 -10.88
CA MET A 158 5.81 -1.97 -11.03
C MET A 158 5.81 -2.41 -12.49
N ARG A 159 7.00 -2.66 -13.04
CA ARG A 159 7.20 -3.09 -14.43
C ARG A 159 7.25 -4.61 -14.50
N CYS A 160 6.23 -5.20 -15.12
CA CYS A 160 6.16 -6.65 -15.26
C CYS A 160 7.23 -7.19 -16.20
N GLU A 161 7.66 -6.41 -17.18
CA GLU A 161 8.73 -6.75 -18.15
C GLU A 161 10.07 -7.01 -17.46
N GLU A 162 10.30 -6.39 -16.32
CA GLU A 162 11.49 -6.65 -15.49
C GLU A 162 11.43 -7.96 -14.70
N TRP A 163 10.29 -8.64 -14.74
CA TRP A 163 10.01 -9.88 -14.01
C TRP A 163 9.78 -11.06 -14.96
N PRO A 164 10.70 -11.35 -15.91
CA PRO A 164 10.49 -12.48 -16.79
C PRO A 164 10.31 -13.74 -15.97
N PRO A 165 9.47 -14.67 -16.43
CA PRO A 165 9.18 -15.88 -15.69
C PRO A 165 10.50 -16.60 -15.37
N LEU A 166 10.68 -16.91 -14.07
CA LEU A 166 11.77 -17.76 -13.58
C LEU A 166 13.19 -17.17 -13.60
N ASN A 167 13.38 -15.85 -13.60
CA ASN A 167 14.68 -15.30 -13.25
C ASN A 167 15.07 -15.75 -11.81
N PRO A 168 16.14 -16.55 -11.61
CA PRO A 168 16.48 -17.15 -10.31
C PRO A 168 16.68 -16.12 -9.20
N ALA A 169 17.18 -14.92 -9.54
CA ALA A 169 17.40 -13.86 -8.56
C ALA A 169 16.07 -13.30 -8.03
N LYS A 170 15.09 -13.07 -8.91
CA LYS A 170 13.76 -12.59 -8.53
C LYS A 170 12.95 -13.67 -7.82
N GLN A 171 13.04 -14.92 -8.26
CA GLN A 171 12.46 -16.05 -7.52
C GLN A 171 13.02 -16.14 -6.09
N SER A 172 14.35 -16.03 -5.94
CA SER A 172 14.99 -16.00 -4.62
C SER A 172 14.53 -14.83 -3.75
N MET A 173 14.22 -13.67 -4.34
CA MET A 173 13.69 -12.52 -3.63
C MET A 173 12.24 -12.79 -3.13
N ILE A 174 11.40 -13.37 -3.97
CA ILE A 174 10.03 -13.78 -3.60
C ILE A 174 10.08 -14.80 -2.47
N ASP A 175 10.90 -15.85 -2.60
CA ASP A 175 11.03 -16.90 -1.58
C ASP A 175 11.54 -16.36 -0.24
N ARG A 176 12.49 -15.41 -0.27
CA ARG A 176 12.94 -14.71 0.94
C ARG A 176 11.84 -13.85 1.55
N GLY A 177 11.14 -13.06 0.74
CA GLY A 177 10.02 -12.24 1.21
C GLY A 177 8.93 -13.08 1.87
N LYS A 178 8.57 -14.21 1.23
CA LYS A 178 7.64 -15.20 1.75
C LYS A 178 8.10 -15.80 3.09
N LYS A 179 9.35 -16.27 3.18
CA LYS A 179 9.90 -16.84 4.42
C LYS A 179 9.95 -15.81 5.55
N LEU A 180 10.45 -14.61 5.28
CA LEU A 180 10.54 -13.54 6.28
C LEU A 180 9.15 -13.15 6.80
N SER A 181 8.17 -12.98 5.92
CA SER A 181 6.79 -12.69 6.32
C SER A 181 6.20 -13.84 7.14
N GLY A 182 6.44 -15.10 6.74
CA GLY A 182 6.01 -16.28 7.47
C GLY A 182 6.58 -16.36 8.90
N TYR A 183 7.87 -16.07 9.08
CA TYR A 183 8.49 -16.03 10.42
C TYR A 183 8.00 -14.85 11.27
N ALA A 184 7.65 -13.73 10.63
CA ALA A 184 7.14 -12.57 11.34
C ALA A 184 5.74 -12.78 11.95
N ILE A 185 4.93 -13.69 11.39
CA ILE A 185 3.58 -14.00 11.92
C ILE A 185 3.60 -14.47 13.38
N PRO A 186 4.31 -15.55 13.77
CA PRO A 186 4.39 -15.98 15.18
C PRO A 186 5.06 -14.92 16.04
N ILE A 187 6.09 -14.24 15.57
CA ILE A 187 6.76 -13.14 16.28
C ILE A 187 5.75 -12.04 16.65
N ALA A 188 4.85 -11.70 15.72
CA ALA A 188 3.80 -10.72 15.95
C ALA A 188 2.72 -11.24 16.93
N HIS A 189 2.37 -12.52 16.87
CA HIS A 189 1.40 -13.11 17.82
C HIS A 189 1.87 -13.01 19.28
N PHE A 190 3.17 -13.13 19.52
CA PHE A 190 3.73 -13.01 20.87
C PHE A 190 4.23 -11.59 21.21
N GLY A 191 3.79 -10.57 20.47
CA GLY A 191 4.00 -9.15 20.79
C GLY A 191 5.41 -8.61 20.53
N LEU A 192 6.35 -9.42 20.05
CA LEU A 192 7.72 -8.97 19.77
C LEU A 192 7.76 -7.98 18.60
N ALA A 193 6.94 -8.18 17.56
CA ALA A 193 6.80 -7.21 16.47
C ALA A 193 6.26 -5.86 16.97
N ARG A 194 5.34 -5.87 17.95
CA ARG A 194 4.81 -4.66 18.60
C ARG A 194 5.90 -3.91 19.36
N LEU A 195 6.68 -4.60 20.16
CA LEU A 195 7.81 -4.01 20.88
C LEU A 195 8.81 -3.37 19.92
N ALA A 196 9.17 -4.08 18.85
CA ALA A 196 10.10 -3.60 17.84
C ALA A 196 9.54 -2.36 17.09
N ALA A 197 8.32 -2.43 16.57
CA ALA A 197 7.70 -1.34 15.82
C ALA A 197 7.50 -0.08 16.69
N THR A 198 7.01 -0.25 17.92
CA THR A 198 6.82 0.87 18.85
C THR A 198 8.15 1.50 19.26
N SER A 199 9.17 0.69 19.51
CA SER A 199 10.51 1.20 19.87
C SER A 199 11.18 1.93 18.70
N LEU A 200 10.97 1.44 17.48
CA LEU A 200 11.55 2.02 16.27
C LEU A 200 10.91 3.37 15.91
N LEU A 201 9.58 3.46 15.96
CA LEU A 201 8.83 4.60 15.43
C LEU A 201 8.37 5.60 16.51
N CYS A 202 8.10 5.15 17.74
CA CYS A 202 7.49 5.99 18.77
C CYS A 202 8.45 6.40 19.88
N ARG A 203 9.60 5.72 20.05
CA ARG A 203 10.64 6.08 21.03
C ARG A 203 11.87 6.56 20.29
N SER A 204 12.31 7.79 20.60
CA SER A 204 13.49 8.42 20.00
C SER A 204 14.70 7.47 19.88
N GLY A 205 15.06 7.13 18.66
CA GLY A 205 16.32 6.72 18.05
C GLY A 205 17.41 5.91 18.76
N ARG A 206 17.38 5.76 20.08
CA ARG A 206 18.48 5.13 20.85
C ARG A 206 18.47 3.59 20.84
N ILE A 207 17.36 2.96 20.50
CA ILE A 207 17.23 1.48 20.51
C ILE A 207 17.43 0.89 19.10
N SER A 208 17.36 1.71 18.06
CA SER A 208 17.50 1.26 16.67
C SER A 208 18.87 0.60 16.37
N GLY A 209 19.95 1.02 17.02
CA GLY A 209 21.29 0.46 16.80
C GLY A 209 21.46 -0.99 17.29
N HIS A 210 20.77 -1.37 18.37
CA HIS A 210 20.90 -2.73 18.94
C HIS A 210 20.01 -3.76 18.21
N LEU A 211 18.83 -3.36 17.73
CA LEU A 211 17.96 -4.22 16.91
C LEU A 211 18.54 -4.44 15.50
N ALA A 212 19.24 -3.44 14.97
CA ALA A 212 19.91 -3.55 13.68
C ALA A 212 21.00 -4.62 13.65
N GLY A 213 21.75 -4.79 14.76
CA GLY A 213 22.79 -5.81 14.88
C GLY A 213 22.25 -7.26 14.87
N ALA A 214 21.02 -7.47 15.33
CA ALA A 214 20.40 -8.80 15.40
C ALA A 214 19.77 -9.27 14.07
N ALA A 215 19.51 -8.36 13.12
CA ALA A 215 18.78 -8.68 11.89
C ALA A 215 19.63 -9.26 10.75
N GLY A 216 20.94 -9.35 10.90
CA GLY A 216 21.87 -9.74 9.82
C GLY A 216 21.90 -8.75 8.66
N VAL A 217 22.87 -8.90 7.73
CA VAL A 217 23.13 -7.93 6.64
C VAL A 217 21.88 -7.73 5.72
N GLY A 218 21.16 -8.80 5.40
CA GLY A 218 19.97 -8.74 4.54
C GLY A 218 18.74 -8.11 5.24
N GLY A 219 18.53 -8.41 6.52
CA GLY A 219 17.45 -7.84 7.32
C GLY A 219 17.66 -6.36 7.62
N LEU A 220 18.93 -5.94 7.78
CA LEU A 220 19.31 -4.56 7.98
C LEU A 220 18.94 -3.68 6.77
N HIS A 221 19.13 -4.21 5.57
CA HIS A 221 18.84 -3.47 4.32
C HIS A 221 17.32 -3.23 4.14
N VAL A 222 16.52 -4.26 4.41
CA VAL A 222 15.05 -4.14 4.38
C VAL A 222 14.55 -3.18 5.47
N LEU A 223 15.07 -3.31 6.69
CA LEU A 223 14.70 -2.42 7.79
C LEU A 223 15.06 -0.96 7.50
N LYS A 224 16.25 -0.72 6.95
CA LYS A 224 16.70 0.62 6.55
C LYS A 224 15.76 1.22 5.50
N ARG A 225 15.46 0.48 4.43
CA ARG A 225 14.56 0.94 3.36
C ARG A 225 13.18 1.31 3.87
N VAL A 226 12.60 0.46 4.73
CA VAL A 226 11.26 0.67 5.30
C VAL A 226 11.24 1.83 6.29
N THR A 227 12.29 2.00 7.11
CA THR A 227 12.39 3.14 8.02
C THR A 227 12.64 4.45 7.30
N GLU A 228 13.34 4.45 6.16
CA GLU A 228 13.50 5.61 5.30
C GLU A 228 12.16 6.05 4.69
N GLU A 229 11.32 5.10 4.24
CA GLU A 229 9.97 5.38 3.75
C GLU A 229 9.10 6.03 4.83
N VAL A 230 8.97 5.38 5.99
CA VAL A 230 8.17 5.92 7.10
C VAL A 230 8.74 7.23 7.61
N GLY A 231 10.06 7.41 7.56
CA GLY A 231 10.72 8.65 7.94
C GLY A 231 10.31 9.88 7.11
N LYS A 232 9.83 9.67 5.89
CA LYS A 232 9.30 10.72 5.00
C LYS A 232 7.81 11.01 5.24
N MET A 233 7.10 10.12 5.93
CA MET A 233 5.69 10.31 6.27
C MET A 233 5.55 11.28 7.45
N PRO A 234 4.41 11.99 7.57
CA PRO A 234 4.11 12.83 8.73
C PRO A 234 4.20 12.06 10.04
N ARG A 235 4.78 12.69 11.07
CA ARG A 235 5.03 12.00 12.37
C ARG A 235 3.77 11.52 13.08
N GLU A 236 2.64 12.18 12.85
CA GLU A 236 1.34 11.81 13.42
C GLU A 236 0.84 10.43 12.94
N VAL A 237 1.27 9.94 11.78
CA VAL A 237 0.89 8.60 11.29
C VAL A 237 1.82 7.48 11.78
N TRP A 238 3.00 7.80 12.32
CA TRP A 238 3.96 6.78 12.76
C TRP A 238 3.42 5.82 13.82
N PRO A 239 2.66 6.28 14.84
CA PRO A 239 2.03 5.36 15.78
C PRO A 239 1.03 4.40 15.12
N ILE A 240 0.34 4.85 14.06
CA ILE A 240 -0.61 4.01 13.32
C ILE A 240 0.14 2.99 12.46
N VAL A 241 1.24 3.39 11.81
CA VAL A 241 2.14 2.46 11.12
C VAL A 241 2.69 1.40 12.08
N ALA A 242 3.13 1.80 13.28
CA ALA A 242 3.59 0.86 14.30
C ALA A 242 2.48 -0.10 14.73
N ALA A 243 1.24 0.37 14.85
CA ALA A 243 0.08 -0.47 15.14
C ALA A 243 -0.19 -1.49 14.02
N HIS A 244 -0.12 -1.09 12.75
CA HIS A 244 -0.26 -1.98 11.60
C HIS A 244 0.83 -3.05 11.59
N TRP A 245 2.11 -2.67 11.72
CA TRP A 245 3.24 -3.61 11.73
C TRP A 245 3.30 -4.51 12.97
N SER A 246 2.54 -4.17 14.00
CA SER A 246 2.38 -5.02 15.17
C SER A 246 1.45 -6.21 14.96
N ARG A 247 0.65 -6.21 13.89
CA ARG A 247 -0.44 -7.18 13.68
C ARG A 247 0.04 -8.43 12.93
N PRO A 248 -0.27 -9.64 13.41
CA PRO A 248 0.02 -10.88 12.66
C PRO A 248 -0.63 -10.89 11.26
N SER A 249 -1.85 -10.31 11.13
CA SER A 249 -2.57 -10.21 9.85
C SER A 249 -1.83 -9.39 8.81
N TYR A 250 -1.05 -8.38 9.21
CA TYR A 250 -0.23 -7.59 8.30
C TYR A 250 0.81 -8.45 7.58
N TYR A 251 1.54 -9.29 8.32
CA TYR A 251 2.55 -10.18 7.74
C TYR A 251 1.93 -11.29 6.90
N ALA A 252 0.79 -11.82 7.32
CA ALA A 252 0.03 -12.78 6.51
C ALA A 252 -0.48 -12.15 5.21
N GLY A 253 -0.98 -10.91 5.26
CA GLY A 253 -1.39 -10.15 4.09
C GLY A 253 -0.21 -9.87 3.15
N MET A 254 0.91 -9.40 3.69
CA MET A 254 2.14 -9.16 2.92
C MET A 254 2.65 -10.44 2.25
N GLN A 255 2.67 -11.57 2.97
CA GLN A 255 3.07 -12.86 2.42
C GLN A 255 2.21 -13.24 1.21
N ARG A 256 0.90 -13.09 1.29
CA ARG A 256 -0.03 -13.40 0.18
C ARG A 256 0.18 -12.51 -1.03
N HIS A 257 0.49 -11.22 -0.85
CA HIS A 257 0.83 -10.34 -1.96
C HIS A 257 2.15 -10.74 -2.63
N VAL A 258 3.17 -11.10 -1.84
CA VAL A 258 4.46 -11.58 -2.37
C VAL A 258 4.29 -12.92 -3.10
N GLU A 259 3.49 -13.84 -2.56
CA GLU A 259 3.17 -15.13 -3.19
C GLU A 259 2.46 -14.98 -4.53
N ALA A 260 1.65 -13.92 -4.70
CA ALA A 260 0.91 -13.64 -5.93
C ALA A 260 1.75 -12.98 -7.03
N VAL A 261 3.00 -12.56 -6.77
CA VAL A 261 3.82 -11.84 -7.76
C VAL A 261 4.00 -12.61 -9.07
N PRO A 262 4.31 -13.93 -9.10
CA PRO A 262 4.43 -14.66 -10.36
C PRO A 262 3.12 -14.69 -11.16
N GLU A 263 1.98 -14.76 -10.50
CA GLU A 263 0.67 -14.75 -11.15
C GLU A 263 0.29 -13.34 -11.61
N THR A 264 0.65 -12.32 -10.83
CA THR A 264 0.55 -10.90 -11.20
C THR A 264 1.30 -10.62 -12.50
N VAL A 265 2.53 -11.10 -12.64
CA VAL A 265 3.33 -10.89 -13.86
C VAL A 265 2.62 -11.50 -15.06
N ARG A 266 2.18 -12.77 -14.97
CA ARG A 266 1.42 -13.44 -16.06
C ARG A 266 0.13 -12.70 -16.42
N GLU A 267 -0.64 -12.28 -15.42
CA GLU A 267 -1.88 -11.53 -15.65
C GLU A 267 -1.62 -10.21 -16.38
N MET A 268 -0.50 -9.55 -16.09
CA MET A 268 -0.18 -8.24 -16.66
C MET A 268 0.56 -8.33 -18.00
N GLU A 269 1.20 -9.47 -18.33
CA GLU A 269 1.74 -9.74 -19.67
C GLU A 269 0.63 -9.81 -20.73
N ASP A 270 -0.54 -10.33 -20.34
CA ASP A 270 -1.71 -10.47 -21.20
C ASP A 270 -2.71 -9.29 -21.06
N ALA A 271 -2.35 -8.25 -20.29
CA ALA A 271 -3.26 -7.15 -20.02
C ALA A 271 -3.28 -6.15 -21.20
N ASP A 272 -4.48 -5.85 -21.68
CA ASP A 272 -4.70 -4.80 -22.67
C ASP A 272 -4.19 -3.44 -22.19
N PRO A 273 -3.70 -2.58 -23.09
CA PRO A 273 -3.41 -1.20 -22.77
C PRO A 273 -4.69 -0.41 -22.45
N ILE A 274 -4.55 0.63 -21.64
CA ILE A 274 -5.65 1.57 -21.36
C ILE A 274 -5.97 2.35 -22.63
N ARG A 275 -7.24 2.31 -23.07
CA ARG A 275 -7.68 2.99 -24.27
C ARG A 275 -8.55 4.19 -23.93
N GLU A 276 -8.36 5.29 -24.70
CA GLU A 276 -9.17 6.52 -24.64
C GLU A 276 -9.11 7.29 -23.30
N ILE A 277 -8.64 6.66 -22.22
CA ILE A 277 -8.50 7.30 -20.91
C ILE A 277 -7.14 7.99 -20.81
N PRO A 278 -7.06 9.27 -20.40
CA PRO A 278 -5.78 9.94 -20.22
C PRO A 278 -4.99 9.35 -19.07
N VAL A 279 -3.68 9.12 -19.28
CA VAL A 279 -2.75 8.58 -18.30
C VAL A 279 -1.60 9.53 -18.08
N LEU A 280 -1.34 9.91 -16.82
CA LEU A 280 -0.11 10.56 -16.40
C LEU A 280 0.81 9.53 -15.77
N LEU A 281 2.00 9.35 -16.34
CA LEU A 281 3.03 8.47 -15.83
C LEU A 281 4.14 9.29 -15.16
N LEU A 282 4.24 9.23 -13.85
CA LEU A 282 5.33 9.83 -13.08
C LEU A 282 6.46 8.82 -12.91
N THR A 283 7.64 9.15 -13.43
CA THR A 283 8.84 8.28 -13.35
C THR A 283 9.93 8.93 -12.53
N PRO A 284 10.67 8.16 -11.71
CA PRO A 284 11.73 8.72 -10.87
C PRO A 284 12.96 9.09 -11.70
N GLY A 285 13.51 10.28 -11.48
CA GLY A 285 14.72 10.75 -12.17
C GLY A 285 16.03 10.13 -11.66
N LYS A 286 16.02 9.57 -10.43
CA LYS A 286 17.23 9.03 -9.79
C LYS A 286 17.47 7.54 -10.02
N SER A 287 16.50 6.76 -10.42
CA SER A 287 16.59 5.29 -10.37
C SER A 287 16.23 4.54 -11.64
N THR A 288 15.76 5.21 -12.70
CA THR A 288 15.28 4.51 -13.89
C THR A 288 15.71 5.21 -15.17
N PRO A 289 16.44 4.53 -16.07
CA PRO A 289 16.67 5.01 -17.42
C PRO A 289 15.33 5.22 -18.15
N LEU A 290 15.17 6.35 -18.82
CA LEU A 290 13.94 6.73 -19.52
C LEU A 290 13.69 5.95 -20.81
N SER A 291 14.77 5.37 -21.39
CA SER A 291 14.75 4.70 -22.69
C SER A 291 14.01 3.37 -22.71
N ASP A 292 13.66 2.80 -21.56
CA ASP A 292 13.11 1.45 -21.46
C ASP A 292 11.59 1.39 -21.22
N LEU A 293 10.90 2.53 -21.30
CA LEU A 293 9.46 2.60 -21.07
C LEU A 293 8.68 2.45 -22.39
N CYS A 294 8.10 1.29 -22.60
CA CYS A 294 7.10 1.07 -23.67
C CYS A 294 5.77 1.71 -23.25
N LEU A 295 5.57 2.99 -23.57
CA LEU A 295 4.36 3.74 -23.21
C LEU A 295 3.10 3.15 -23.84
N ASP A 296 3.21 2.63 -25.04
CA ASP A 296 2.14 1.96 -25.81
C ASP A 296 1.58 0.71 -25.11
N GLN A 297 2.40 0.04 -24.27
CA GLN A 297 1.92 -1.07 -23.43
C GLN A 297 1.12 -0.60 -22.23
N ILE A 298 1.22 0.69 -21.89
CA ILE A 298 0.43 1.27 -20.79
C ILE A 298 -0.91 1.77 -21.33
N GLY A 299 -0.89 2.48 -22.46
CA GLY A 299 -2.10 3.06 -23.07
C GLY A 299 -1.80 3.88 -24.32
N ASP A 300 -2.86 4.29 -25.01
CA ASP A 300 -2.78 5.09 -26.24
C ASP A 300 -2.72 6.62 -25.97
N ASN A 301 -3.04 7.06 -24.75
CA ASN A 301 -3.01 8.46 -24.34
C ASN A 301 -2.16 8.65 -23.06
N VAL A 302 -0.86 8.39 -23.17
CA VAL A 302 0.07 8.44 -22.04
C VAL A 302 0.99 9.64 -22.14
N ARG A 303 1.00 10.49 -21.11
CA ARG A 303 1.97 11.56 -20.93
C ARG A 303 2.89 11.27 -19.76
N GLN A 304 4.19 11.27 -20.01
CA GLN A 304 5.21 11.04 -18.99
C GLN A 304 5.67 12.34 -18.33
N VAL A 305 5.88 12.30 -17.03
CA VAL A 305 6.44 13.36 -16.19
C VAL A 305 7.59 12.80 -15.36
N ILE A 306 8.73 13.48 -15.35
CA ILE A 306 9.94 13.05 -14.63
C ILE A 306 10.01 13.75 -13.27
N ALA A 307 10.00 12.96 -12.21
CA ALA A 307 10.25 13.39 -10.85
C ALA A 307 11.78 13.42 -10.59
N SER A 308 12.42 14.53 -10.96
CA SER A 308 13.89 14.62 -11.04
C SER A 308 14.60 14.47 -9.70
N ALA A 309 13.96 14.84 -8.60
CA ALA A 309 14.50 14.74 -7.24
C ALA A 309 14.16 13.43 -6.52
N SER A 310 13.32 12.58 -7.12
CA SER A 310 12.77 11.38 -6.50
C SER A 310 13.48 10.09 -6.92
N ALA A 311 13.40 9.11 -6.01
CA ALA A 311 13.55 7.69 -6.28
C ALA A 311 12.14 7.04 -6.30
N HIS A 312 12.02 5.76 -5.93
CA HIS A 312 10.78 4.97 -6.00
C HIS A 312 9.55 5.62 -5.33
N TRP A 313 9.71 6.39 -4.26
CA TRP A 313 8.60 6.99 -3.49
C TRP A 313 8.33 8.44 -3.88
N ILE A 314 7.98 8.69 -5.14
CA ILE A 314 7.73 10.04 -5.68
C ILE A 314 6.69 10.80 -4.85
N HIS A 315 5.62 10.12 -4.40
CA HIS A 315 4.55 10.72 -3.59
C HIS A 315 5.01 11.17 -2.19
N LEU A 316 6.16 10.65 -1.71
CA LEU A 316 6.78 11.08 -0.45
C LEU A 316 7.96 12.05 -0.69
N ASP A 317 8.66 11.94 -1.81
CA ASP A 317 9.82 12.77 -2.15
C ASP A 317 9.43 14.11 -2.77
N GLU A 318 8.46 14.09 -3.72
CA GLU A 318 7.96 15.27 -4.44
C GLU A 318 6.42 15.33 -4.38
N PRO A 319 5.82 15.48 -3.18
CA PRO A 319 4.37 15.48 -3.00
C PRO A 319 3.67 16.58 -3.81
N GLY A 320 4.31 17.74 -4.01
CA GLY A 320 3.78 18.83 -4.82
C GLY A 320 3.55 18.42 -6.27
N LEU A 321 4.53 17.74 -6.89
CA LEU A 321 4.41 17.23 -8.26
C LEU A 321 3.22 16.27 -8.40
N VAL A 322 3.03 15.39 -7.43
CA VAL A 322 1.90 14.43 -7.44
C VAL A 322 0.57 15.15 -7.29
N VAL A 323 0.47 16.12 -6.38
CA VAL A 323 -0.76 16.92 -6.18
C VAL A 323 -1.10 17.71 -7.45
N ASP A 324 -0.11 18.34 -8.08
CA ASP A 324 -0.32 19.12 -9.32
C ASP A 324 -0.76 18.22 -10.49
N SER A 325 -0.16 17.03 -10.62
CA SER A 325 -0.55 16.01 -11.59
C SER A 325 -2.01 15.56 -11.38
N ILE A 326 -2.41 15.32 -10.13
CA ILE A 326 -3.79 14.97 -9.80
C ILE A 326 -4.74 16.13 -10.08
N ARG A 327 -4.35 17.35 -9.74
CA ARG A 327 -5.16 18.57 -10.02
C ARG A 327 -5.39 18.76 -11.50
N GLU A 328 -4.39 18.57 -12.32
CA GLU A 328 -4.49 18.62 -13.78
C GLU A 328 -5.57 17.63 -14.28
N MET A 329 -5.49 16.37 -13.84
CA MET A 329 -6.44 15.33 -14.23
C MET A 329 -7.87 15.64 -13.75
N VAL A 330 -8.02 16.12 -12.51
CA VAL A 330 -9.33 16.53 -11.96
C VAL A 330 -9.92 17.67 -12.78
N THR A 331 -9.11 18.69 -13.12
CA THR A 331 -9.57 19.84 -13.90
C THR A 331 -10.00 19.43 -15.31
N ALA A 332 -9.23 18.56 -15.98
CA ALA A 332 -9.55 18.05 -17.31
C ALA A 332 -10.83 17.19 -17.34
N ALA A 333 -11.13 16.49 -16.25
CA ALA A 333 -12.30 15.64 -16.12
C ALA A 333 -13.56 16.37 -15.60
N THR A 334 -13.41 17.63 -15.15
CA THR A 334 -14.54 18.43 -14.65
C THR A 334 -15.24 19.11 -15.83
N PRO A 335 -16.56 18.91 -16.06
CA PRO A 335 -17.30 19.60 -17.10
C PRO A 335 -17.21 21.13 -16.97
N ALA A 336 -17.05 21.83 -18.10
CA ALA A 336 -16.87 23.28 -18.13
C ALA A 336 -18.02 24.08 -17.47
N GLU A 337 -19.22 23.51 -17.41
CA GLU A 337 -20.39 24.12 -16.78
C GLU A 337 -20.27 24.31 -15.26
N ILE A 338 -19.45 23.51 -14.59
CA ILE A 338 -19.24 23.61 -13.13
C ILE A 338 -18.17 24.66 -12.78
N LEU A 339 -17.25 24.97 -13.69
CA LEU A 339 -16.17 25.95 -13.51
C LEU A 339 -16.63 27.41 -13.49
N ILE A 340 -17.87 27.69 -13.92
CA ILE A 340 -18.42 29.07 -14.03
C ILE A 340 -19.12 29.51 -12.73
N THR A 341 -19.33 28.61 -11.77
CA THR A 341 -20.17 28.88 -10.58
C THR A 341 -19.34 29.02 -9.28
N ILE A 342 -18.01 29.07 -9.36
CA ILE A 342 -17.09 29.32 -8.22
C ILE A 342 -16.35 30.65 -8.46
#